data_eae3cf2ee3ffca12dd323c94e99a5525
#
_entry.id   eae3cf2ee3ffca12dd323c94e99a5525
#
_cell.length_a   1.000
_cell.length_b   1.000
_cell.length_c   1.000
_cell.angle_alpha   90.00
_cell.angle_beta   90.00
_cell.angle_gamma   90.00
#
_symmetry.space_group_name_H-M   'P 1'
#
loop_
_entity.id
_entity.type
_entity.pdbx_description
1 polymer ?
#
loop_
_entity_poly.entity_id
_entity_poly.type
_entity_poly.pdbx_seq_one_letter_code
_entity_poly.pdbx_strand_id
1 'polypeptide(L)'
;MLTSVIAAASAEERYDHCPSLEAADMKTAFCNIQSYNQTLASITAKETLSAEDMVKVHELTYTLENAIMRLQADLNQAAIDLEEVHQASERLEQSTIQTSGKRYLDATSQLLSGPKC
;
A
#
# COMPACT_ATOMS: atom_id res chain seq x y z
N MET A 1 46.94 -7.09 -7.45
CA MET A 1 45.85 -6.91 -6.49
C MET A 1 44.53 -7.25 -7.18
N LEU A 2 44.00 -8.43 -6.92
CA LEU A 2 42.70 -8.87 -7.41
C LEU A 2 41.64 -8.42 -6.41
N THR A 3 40.84 -7.45 -6.78
CA THR A 3 39.62 -7.06 -6.05
C THR A 3 38.52 -8.05 -6.40
N SER A 4 38.24 -8.97 -5.51
CA SER A 4 37.07 -9.85 -5.60
C SER A 4 35.83 -9.04 -5.36
N VAL A 5 35.05 -8.77 -6.42
CA VAL A 5 33.70 -8.24 -6.30
C VAL A 5 32.82 -9.42 -5.92
N ILE A 6 32.46 -9.51 -4.64
CA ILE A 6 31.42 -10.44 -4.20
C ILE A 6 30.09 -9.81 -4.62
N ALA A 7 29.50 -10.32 -5.69
CA ALA A 7 28.13 -10.02 -6.04
C ALA A 7 27.22 -10.61 -4.96
N ALA A 8 26.67 -9.76 -4.12
CA ALA A 8 25.59 -10.15 -3.23
C ALA A 8 24.36 -10.46 -4.11
N ALA A 9 24.09 -11.74 -4.33
CA ALA A 9 22.83 -12.18 -4.90
C ALA A 9 21.72 -11.72 -3.95
N SER A 10 20.84 -10.83 -4.42
CA SER A 10 19.73 -10.34 -3.63
C SER A 10 18.83 -11.49 -3.20
N ALA A 11 18.40 -11.49 -1.93
CA ALA A 11 17.53 -12.53 -1.38
C ALA A 11 16.15 -12.63 -2.09
N GLU A 12 15.83 -11.68 -2.95
CA GLU A 12 14.59 -11.62 -3.73
C GLU A 12 14.45 -12.72 -4.78
N GLU A 13 15.55 -13.22 -5.35
CA GLU A 13 15.49 -14.23 -6.41
C GLU A 13 15.07 -15.62 -5.92
N ARG A 14 15.06 -15.86 -4.60
CA ARG A 14 14.81 -17.21 -4.04
C ARG A 14 13.35 -17.56 -3.81
N TYR A 15 12.44 -16.57 -3.81
CA TYR A 15 11.06 -16.76 -3.38
C TYR A 15 10.02 -16.25 -4.40
N ASP A 16 10.41 -16.16 -5.66
CA ASP A 16 9.60 -15.65 -6.76
C ASP A 16 8.49 -16.65 -7.20
N HIS A 17 8.03 -17.52 -6.29
CA HIS A 17 7.10 -18.59 -6.62
C HIS A 17 5.69 -18.38 -6.13
N CYS A 18 5.43 -17.35 -5.32
CA CYS A 18 4.09 -17.09 -4.81
C CYS A 18 3.48 -15.88 -5.48
N PRO A 19 2.35 -16.06 -6.21
CA PRO A 19 1.64 -14.94 -6.78
C PRO A 19 1.15 -14.02 -5.66
N SER A 20 1.62 -12.78 -5.66
CA SER A 20 1.08 -11.72 -4.82
C SER A 20 -0.13 -11.10 -5.49
N LEU A 21 -1.06 -10.59 -4.69
CA LEU A 21 -2.18 -9.82 -5.21
C LEU A 21 -1.77 -8.37 -5.43
N GLU A 22 -2.09 -7.87 -6.61
CA GLU A 22 -1.96 -6.46 -6.93
C GLU A 22 -3.14 -5.66 -6.35
N ALA A 23 -2.92 -4.38 -6.07
CA ALA A 23 -3.98 -3.48 -5.65
C ALA A 23 -4.11 -2.34 -6.67
N ALA A 24 -5.09 -2.45 -7.55
CA ALA A 24 -5.33 -1.47 -8.61
C ALA A 24 -5.99 -0.18 -8.09
N ASP A 25 -6.67 -0.24 -6.96
CA ASP A 25 -7.36 0.89 -6.34
C ASP A 25 -7.33 0.80 -4.82
N MET A 26 -7.78 1.87 -4.17
CA MET A 26 -7.77 2.00 -2.70
C MET A 26 -8.67 0.95 -2.05
N LYS A 27 -9.84 0.67 -2.60
CA LYS A 27 -10.76 -0.34 -2.07
C LYS A 27 -10.12 -1.74 -2.06
N THR A 28 -9.52 -2.14 -3.17
CA THR A 28 -8.80 -3.41 -3.27
C THR A 28 -7.65 -3.48 -2.28
N ALA A 29 -6.88 -2.39 -2.13
CA ALA A 29 -5.80 -2.31 -1.16
C ALA A 29 -6.32 -2.53 0.27
N PHE A 30 -7.38 -1.86 0.69
CA PHE A 30 -7.98 -2.04 2.01
C PHE A 30 -8.50 -3.46 2.22
N CYS A 31 -9.18 -4.04 1.24
CA CYS A 31 -9.71 -5.40 1.35
C CYS A 31 -8.59 -6.44 1.44
N ASN A 32 -7.50 -6.26 0.69
CA ASN A 32 -6.33 -7.13 0.80
C ASN A 32 -5.67 -7.00 2.18
N ILE A 33 -5.51 -5.79 2.69
CA ILE A 33 -4.98 -5.55 4.03
C ILE A 33 -5.85 -6.21 5.08
N GLN A 34 -7.15 -6.01 5.03
CA GLN A 34 -8.08 -6.60 6.00
C GLN A 34 -7.98 -8.13 6.02
N SER A 35 -7.97 -8.76 4.86
CA SER A 35 -7.90 -10.22 4.73
C SER A 35 -6.54 -10.78 5.18
N TYR A 36 -5.44 -10.22 4.68
CA TYR A 36 -4.09 -10.71 4.96
C TYR A 36 -3.61 -10.37 6.37
N ASN A 37 -4.08 -9.27 6.96
CA ASN A 37 -3.82 -8.95 8.36
C ASN A 37 -4.39 -9.98 9.32
N GLN A 38 -5.52 -10.60 9.01
CA GLN A 38 -6.08 -11.68 9.83
C GLN A 38 -5.10 -12.86 9.92
N THR A 39 -4.52 -13.25 8.80
CA THR A 39 -3.51 -14.32 8.77
C THR A 39 -2.25 -13.92 9.51
N LEU A 40 -1.75 -12.70 9.25
CA LEU A 40 -0.56 -12.19 9.95
C LEU A 40 -0.77 -12.14 11.45
N ALA A 41 -1.92 -11.62 11.91
CA ALA A 41 -2.25 -11.54 13.33
C ALA A 41 -2.29 -12.92 13.99
N SER A 42 -2.86 -13.93 13.31
CA SER A 42 -2.89 -15.30 13.85
C SER A 42 -1.50 -15.91 14.01
N ILE A 43 -0.58 -15.58 13.11
CA ILE A 43 0.80 -16.07 13.18
C ILE A 43 1.58 -15.32 14.28
N THR A 44 1.51 -13.99 14.31
CA THR A 44 2.24 -13.18 15.29
C THR A 44 1.79 -13.41 16.74
N ALA A 45 0.57 -13.92 16.93
CA ALA A 45 0.05 -14.26 18.26
C ALA A 45 0.63 -15.55 18.84
N LYS A 46 1.31 -16.37 18.06
CA LYS A 46 1.94 -17.61 18.54
C LYS A 46 3.17 -17.28 19.40
N GLU A 47 3.39 -18.06 20.45
CA GLU A 47 4.59 -17.92 21.29
C GLU A 47 5.87 -18.28 20.54
N THR A 48 5.79 -19.29 19.67
CA THR A 48 6.91 -19.77 18.85
C THR A 48 6.47 -19.90 17.41
N LEU A 49 7.27 -19.39 16.49
CA LEU A 49 7.04 -19.49 15.06
C LEU A 49 7.83 -20.64 14.47
N SER A 50 7.16 -21.49 13.70
CA SER A 50 7.81 -22.54 12.91
C SER A 50 8.45 -21.95 11.65
N ALA A 51 9.29 -22.75 10.97
CA ALA A 51 9.82 -22.38 9.67
C ALA A 51 8.68 -22.16 8.63
N GLU A 52 7.63 -22.97 8.70
CA GLU A 52 6.44 -22.81 7.85
C GLU A 52 5.70 -21.49 8.12
N ASP A 53 5.59 -21.09 9.39
CA ASP A 53 5.00 -19.80 9.75
C ASP A 53 5.80 -18.64 9.13
N MET A 54 7.13 -18.71 9.19
CA MET A 54 7.98 -17.66 8.64
C MET A 54 7.91 -17.59 7.12
N VAL A 55 7.81 -18.74 6.43
CA VAL A 55 7.59 -18.80 4.98
C VAL A 55 6.23 -18.17 4.65
N LYS A 56 5.20 -18.49 5.42
CA LYS A 56 3.86 -17.92 5.22
C LYS A 56 3.86 -16.40 5.41
N VAL A 57 4.53 -15.89 6.42
CA VAL A 57 4.71 -14.44 6.61
C VAL A 57 5.41 -13.82 5.40
N HIS A 58 6.48 -14.42 4.94
CA HIS A 58 7.20 -13.95 3.76
C HIS A 58 6.28 -13.83 2.53
N GLU A 59 5.48 -14.85 2.26
CA GLU A 59 4.54 -14.86 1.13
C GLU A 59 3.46 -13.77 1.24
N LEU A 60 2.83 -13.64 2.40
CA LEU A 60 1.74 -12.69 2.58
C LEU A 60 2.20 -11.23 2.61
N THR A 61 3.46 -10.96 2.96
CA THR A 61 4.00 -9.59 2.95
C THR A 61 4.03 -8.97 1.57
N TYR A 62 4.22 -9.73 0.50
CA TYR A 62 4.19 -9.19 -0.86
C TYR A 62 2.83 -8.54 -1.20
N THR A 63 1.73 -9.21 -0.85
CA THR A 63 0.39 -8.66 -1.05
C THR A 63 0.16 -7.43 -0.17
N LEU A 64 0.58 -7.46 1.09
CA LEU A 64 0.47 -6.32 2.00
C LEU A 64 1.31 -5.12 1.54
N GLU A 65 2.52 -5.38 1.05
CA GLU A 65 3.39 -4.32 0.51
C GLU A 65 2.76 -3.65 -0.73
N ASN A 66 2.22 -4.44 -1.67
CA ASN A 66 1.51 -3.91 -2.84
C ASN A 66 0.33 -3.02 -2.41
N ALA A 67 -0.43 -3.45 -1.41
CA ALA A 67 -1.56 -2.69 -0.89
C ALA A 67 -1.13 -1.38 -0.23
N ILE A 68 -0.09 -1.40 0.60
CA ILE A 68 0.46 -0.19 1.24
C ILE A 68 1.01 0.77 0.20
N MET A 69 1.72 0.28 -0.82
CA MET A 69 2.21 1.13 -1.91
C MET A 69 1.07 1.82 -2.67
N ARG A 70 -0.05 1.13 -2.88
CA ARG A 70 -1.25 1.73 -3.47
C ARG A 70 -1.80 2.87 -2.60
N LEU A 71 -1.93 2.64 -1.29
CA LEU A 71 -2.41 3.67 -0.37
C LEU A 71 -1.47 4.86 -0.29
N GLN A 72 -0.16 4.64 -0.31
CA GLN A 72 0.83 5.73 -0.35
C GLN A 72 0.66 6.58 -1.60
N ALA A 73 0.49 5.96 -2.77
CA ALA A 73 0.27 6.67 -4.02
C ALA A 73 -1.02 7.49 -3.99
N ASP A 74 -2.10 6.94 -3.45
CA ASP A 74 -3.40 7.62 -3.36
C ASP A 74 -3.37 8.77 -2.35
N LEU A 75 -2.64 8.63 -1.23
CA LEU A 75 -2.42 9.70 -0.27
C LEU A 75 -1.56 10.83 -0.86
N ASN A 76 -0.53 10.50 -1.62
CA ASN A 76 0.26 11.50 -2.34
C ASN A 76 -0.60 12.28 -3.33
N GLN A 77 -1.48 11.61 -4.06
CA GLN A 77 -2.40 12.27 -4.99
C GLN A 77 -3.39 13.17 -4.25
N ALA A 78 -3.93 12.73 -3.10
CA ALA A 78 -4.80 13.54 -2.26
C ALA A 78 -4.10 14.81 -1.76
N ALA A 79 -2.82 14.71 -1.40
CA ALA A 79 -2.02 15.88 -1.01
C ALA A 79 -1.84 16.86 -2.17
N ILE A 80 -1.63 16.36 -3.40
CA ILE A 80 -1.53 17.19 -4.61
C ILE A 80 -2.87 17.89 -4.87
N ASP A 81 -3.98 17.15 -4.82
CA ASP A 81 -5.30 17.71 -5.04
C ASP A 81 -5.65 18.79 -4.01
N LEU A 82 -5.28 18.59 -2.75
CA LEU A 82 -5.50 19.57 -1.69
C LEU A 82 -4.66 20.85 -1.90
N GLU A 83 -3.42 20.72 -2.35
CA GLU A 83 -2.57 21.87 -2.68
C GLU A 83 -3.14 22.65 -3.87
N GLU A 84 -3.69 21.98 -4.87
CA GLU A 84 -4.40 22.64 -5.98
C GLU A 84 -5.60 23.44 -5.49
N VAL A 85 -6.39 22.89 -4.56
CA VAL A 85 -7.50 23.60 -3.90
C VAL A 85 -7.00 24.83 -3.16
N HIS A 86 -5.92 24.69 -2.41
CA HIS A 86 -5.30 25.80 -1.67
C HIS A 86 -4.91 26.95 -2.62
N GLN A 87 -4.12 26.65 -3.64
CA GLN A 87 -3.65 27.65 -4.61
C GLN A 87 -4.81 28.28 -5.39
N ALA A 88 -5.79 27.48 -5.81
CA ALA A 88 -6.98 27.97 -6.49
C ALA A 88 -7.82 28.90 -5.60
N SER A 89 -7.86 28.66 -4.30
CA SER A 89 -8.58 29.53 -3.35
C SER A 89 -7.93 30.92 -3.26
N GLU A 90 -6.60 31.00 -3.35
CA GLU A 90 -5.88 32.26 -3.37
C GLU A 90 -6.11 33.07 -4.65
N ARG A 91 -6.38 32.37 -5.76
CA ARG A 91 -6.63 32.97 -7.07
C ARG A 91 -8.10 33.10 -7.42
N LEU A 92 -9.01 32.70 -6.52
CA LEU A 92 -10.46 32.71 -6.73
C LEU A 92 -10.88 31.86 -7.94
N GLU A 93 -10.22 30.76 -8.17
CA GLU A 93 -10.50 29.83 -9.28
C GLU A 93 -11.52 28.75 -8.87
N GLN A 94 -12.79 29.06 -9.04
CA GLN A 94 -13.89 28.20 -8.59
C GLN A 94 -13.84 26.80 -9.20
N SER A 95 -13.61 26.65 -10.49
CA SER A 95 -13.66 25.35 -11.18
C SER A 95 -12.58 24.39 -10.67
N THR A 96 -11.40 24.87 -10.39
CA THR A 96 -10.30 24.06 -9.82
C THR A 96 -10.62 23.63 -8.39
N ILE A 97 -11.19 24.52 -7.57
CA ILE A 97 -11.64 24.17 -6.22
C ILE A 97 -12.66 23.03 -6.28
N GLN A 98 -13.63 23.10 -7.18
CA GLN A 98 -14.67 22.09 -7.31
C GLN A 98 -14.12 20.74 -7.81
N THR A 99 -13.28 20.74 -8.86
CA THR A 99 -12.73 19.49 -9.42
C THR A 99 -11.70 18.83 -8.53
N SER A 100 -10.68 19.56 -8.12
CA SER A 100 -9.62 19.01 -7.25
C SER A 100 -10.15 18.72 -5.85
N GLY A 101 -11.06 19.55 -5.35
CA GLY A 101 -11.76 19.34 -4.08
C GLY A 101 -12.59 18.05 -4.09
N LYS A 102 -13.30 17.77 -5.18
CA LYS A 102 -14.04 16.51 -5.31
C LYS A 102 -13.12 15.29 -5.27
N ARG A 103 -12.00 15.32 -6.00
CA ARG A 103 -11.03 14.21 -5.96
C ARG A 103 -10.48 13.99 -4.56
N TYR A 104 -10.09 15.06 -3.87
CA TYR A 104 -9.63 15.01 -2.49
C TYR A 104 -10.69 14.41 -1.55
N LEU A 105 -11.92 14.90 -1.62
CA LEU A 105 -13.01 14.41 -0.78
C LEU A 105 -13.36 12.95 -1.07
N ASP A 106 -13.39 12.54 -2.34
CA ASP A 106 -13.64 11.15 -2.72
C ASP A 106 -12.57 10.20 -2.14
N ALA A 107 -11.29 10.59 -2.23
CA ALA A 107 -10.20 9.80 -1.69
C ALA A 107 -10.24 9.71 -0.16
N THR A 108 -10.42 10.84 0.52
CA THR A 108 -10.44 10.88 1.99
C THR A 108 -11.69 10.25 2.58
N SER A 109 -12.83 10.27 1.89
CA SER A 109 -14.04 9.57 2.34
C SER A 109 -13.85 8.05 2.38
N GLN A 110 -13.10 7.48 1.46
CA GLN A 110 -12.76 6.05 1.50
C GLN A 110 -11.90 5.71 2.72
N LEU A 111 -10.94 6.58 3.09
CA LEU A 111 -10.13 6.40 4.29
C LEU A 111 -10.98 6.45 5.57
N LEU A 112 -11.95 7.35 5.64
CA LEU A 112 -12.77 7.57 6.83
C LEU A 112 -13.87 6.52 7.01
N SER A 113 -14.48 6.05 5.92
CA SER A 113 -15.57 5.08 5.99
C SER A 113 -15.09 3.63 6.11
N GLY A 114 -13.85 3.37 5.75
CA GLY A 114 -13.31 2.01 5.65
C GLY A 114 -13.89 1.20 4.50
N PRO A 115 -13.30 0.05 4.18
CA PRO A 115 -13.74 -0.77 3.07
C PRO A 115 -14.95 -1.62 3.43
N LYS A 116 -15.86 -1.76 2.47
CA LYS A 116 -16.86 -2.82 2.45
C LYS A 116 -16.35 -3.92 1.53
N CYS A 117 -15.78 -4.92 2.12
CA CYS A 117 -15.27 -6.10 1.43
C CYS A 117 -16.30 -7.25 1.53
#